data_dcaac8755bd064e4dc7349ec5d24c918
#
_entry.id   dcaac8755bd064e4dc7349ec5d24c918
#
_cell.length_a   1.000
_cell.length_b   1.000
_cell.length_c   1.000
_cell.angle_alpha   90.00
_cell.angle_beta   90.00
_cell.angle_gamma   90.00
#
_symmetry.space_group_name_H-M   'P 1'
#
loop_
_entity.id
_entity.type
_entity.pdbx_description
1 polymer ?
#
loop_
_entity_poly.entity_id
_entity_poly.type
_entity_poly.pdbx_seq_one_letter_code
_entity_poly.pdbx_strand_id
1 'polypeptide(L)'
;MDTLTRPAIAFVNPSVGFSDRRKSKPIGLAYIMAYLEKAGFPSSGFDFGDSEDDAVELAALYGLDRFDVVGFSVYNESFRAAVAMAEWIRSRRPRCLIVLGGPHATAVHEHILRRHPCVDVVVRREGEEAMLELVSCLHDRAKLTAIRGTTWRAPSSGSGSGSGSDGGGGLLVNEDRDFVPDLDQIPFPDAEFVSHSGYPDLTYYDEVQGRLKAALTICSSRSCPYDCSFCGVLTIGRKYRSREAERVVAELLHFRERHGVDYEHVYFSDANFFVSPTRALEVAEALYEADPQVTFSFGTRVNQILKAADVLPRLKERGLRFIELGIESASEPVLERLAKHVKPEVNVAAVRLLKRLGIEISLDFIMLDPATTLADIRANMEFLRETGFYDYVPHDHLYSALVLYEGTPIRDFYARRFGVVFDPDELPSPFTLFERPEVQRFSDTLRAFRKQWQDRIDGALAQGELALASIGDDGLSPGRATHARLQLDVVSLRHAPNLLTERLLADAEAGFPLLDAGGLEALLPRLGHDRVPLHDLIERTGAVAREAGFARAPGAVGPHGRD
;
A
#
# COMPACT_ATOMS: atom_id res chain seq x y z
N MET A 1 35.48 9.50 -33.59
CA MET A 1 34.19 9.29 -32.90
C MET A 1 34.55 9.09 -31.46
N ASP A 2 34.45 10.15 -30.67
CA ASP A 2 34.69 10.08 -29.23
C ASP A 2 33.70 9.06 -28.65
N THR A 3 34.21 8.04 -28.01
CA THR A 3 33.41 7.11 -27.20
C THR A 3 32.90 7.92 -26.01
N LEU A 4 31.76 8.61 -26.16
CA LEU A 4 31.02 9.18 -25.05
C LEU A 4 30.78 8.03 -24.06
N THR A 5 31.49 8.05 -22.95
CA THR A 5 31.26 7.07 -21.87
C THR A 5 29.81 7.14 -21.47
N ARG A 6 29.13 6.00 -21.46
CA ARG A 6 27.73 5.91 -21.01
C ARG A 6 27.62 6.45 -19.58
N PRO A 7 26.55 7.22 -19.25
CA PRO A 7 26.38 7.73 -17.90
C PRO A 7 26.14 6.58 -16.92
N ALA A 8 26.68 6.71 -15.72
CA ALA A 8 26.34 5.84 -14.60
C ALA A 8 24.98 6.29 -14.03
N ILE A 9 23.98 5.40 -14.05
CA ILE A 9 22.58 5.70 -13.69
C ILE A 9 22.18 4.88 -12.47
N ALA A 10 21.55 5.51 -11.49
CA ALA A 10 20.92 4.86 -10.36
C ALA A 10 19.45 5.22 -10.25
N PHE A 11 18.65 4.23 -9.82
CA PHE A 11 17.28 4.44 -9.39
C PHE A 11 17.11 4.00 -7.93
N VAL A 12 16.44 4.83 -7.16
CA VAL A 12 16.28 4.66 -5.72
C VAL A 12 14.80 4.68 -5.34
N ASN A 13 14.38 3.65 -4.60
CA ASN A 13 13.15 3.67 -3.82
C ASN A 13 13.53 4.05 -2.38
N PRO A 14 13.23 5.28 -1.91
CA PRO A 14 13.68 5.76 -0.61
C PRO A 14 12.89 5.12 0.54
N SER A 15 13.47 5.15 1.75
CA SER A 15 12.80 4.69 2.97
C SER A 15 11.50 5.45 3.23
N VAL A 16 10.50 4.74 3.75
CA VAL A 16 9.25 5.31 4.27
C VAL A 16 9.26 5.51 5.78
N GLY A 17 10.38 5.16 6.44
CA GLY A 17 10.57 5.36 7.89
C GLY A 17 9.85 4.35 8.78
N PHE A 18 9.30 3.29 8.20
CA PHE A 18 8.75 2.15 8.92
C PHE A 18 8.91 0.87 8.09
N SER A 19 9.08 -0.26 8.77
CA SER A 19 9.17 -1.56 8.09
C SER A 19 7.78 -2.05 7.70
N ASP A 20 7.55 -2.24 6.39
CA ASP A 20 6.42 -3.00 5.87
C ASP A 20 6.94 -4.27 5.19
N ARG A 21 6.93 -5.37 5.92
CA ARG A 21 7.50 -6.66 5.49
C ARG A 21 6.77 -7.32 4.31
N ARG A 22 5.66 -6.75 3.84
CA ARG A 22 4.89 -7.25 2.69
C ARG A 22 5.32 -6.64 1.36
N LYS A 23 6.54 -6.14 1.26
CA LYS A 23 6.99 -5.39 0.07
C LYS A 23 7.31 -6.28 -1.11
N SER A 24 6.70 -5.94 -2.21
CA SER A 24 7.17 -6.29 -3.54
C SER A 24 8.26 -5.32 -3.99
N LYS A 25 9.09 -5.75 -4.95
CA LYS A 25 10.05 -4.88 -5.65
C LYS A 25 9.34 -3.60 -6.13
N PRO A 26 10.01 -2.44 -6.19
CA PRO A 26 9.43 -1.20 -6.72
C PRO A 26 9.21 -1.33 -8.23
N ILE A 27 8.11 -1.98 -8.61
CA ILE A 27 7.83 -2.45 -9.97
C ILE A 27 7.83 -1.29 -10.99
N GLY A 28 7.42 -0.09 -10.59
CA GLY A 28 7.46 1.10 -11.45
C GLY A 28 8.90 1.48 -11.86
N LEU A 29 9.85 1.43 -10.92
CA LEU A 29 11.26 1.64 -11.22
C LEU A 29 11.83 0.48 -12.05
N ALA A 30 11.43 -0.75 -11.77
CA ALA A 30 11.87 -1.92 -12.52
C ALA A 30 11.49 -1.82 -14.01
N TYR A 31 10.29 -1.32 -14.33
CA TYR A 31 9.89 -1.05 -15.72
C TYR A 31 10.75 0.03 -16.38
N ILE A 32 11.03 1.13 -15.70
CA ILE A 32 11.90 2.20 -16.22
C ILE A 32 13.30 1.64 -16.50
N MET A 33 13.88 0.89 -15.55
CA MET A 33 15.21 0.28 -15.69
C MET A 33 15.26 -0.69 -16.88
N ALA A 34 14.30 -1.58 -17.02
CA ALA A 34 14.21 -2.51 -18.12
C ALA A 34 14.04 -1.79 -19.49
N TYR A 35 13.27 -0.69 -19.51
CA TYR A 35 13.08 0.15 -20.69
C TYR A 35 14.38 0.81 -21.14
N LEU A 36 15.17 1.33 -20.19
CA LEU A 36 16.48 1.92 -20.44
C LEU A 36 17.49 0.88 -20.89
N GLU A 37 17.52 -0.28 -20.25
CA GLU A 37 18.43 -1.39 -20.59
C GLU A 37 18.21 -1.88 -22.01
N LYS A 38 16.94 -2.06 -22.43
CA LYS A 38 16.59 -2.39 -23.83
C LYS A 38 17.13 -1.37 -24.84
N ALA A 39 17.22 -0.09 -24.45
CA ALA A 39 17.80 0.98 -25.25
C ALA A 39 19.33 1.10 -25.11
N GLY A 40 19.98 0.23 -24.32
CA GLY A 40 21.42 0.20 -24.12
C GLY A 40 21.94 1.12 -23.00
N PHE A 41 21.09 1.55 -22.08
CA PHE A 41 21.45 2.32 -20.88
C PHE A 41 21.23 1.50 -19.61
N PRO A 42 22.19 0.63 -19.22
CA PRO A 42 22.07 -0.14 -17.99
C PRO A 42 22.08 0.80 -16.77
N SER A 43 21.35 0.43 -15.74
CA SER A 43 21.21 1.19 -14.52
C SER A 43 21.30 0.30 -13.28
N SER A 44 21.60 0.89 -12.12
CA SER A 44 21.60 0.21 -10.82
C SER A 44 20.33 0.57 -10.04
N GLY A 45 19.68 -0.42 -9.45
CA GLY A 45 18.50 -0.22 -8.62
C GLY A 45 18.85 -0.33 -7.12
N PHE A 46 18.29 0.56 -6.31
CA PHE A 46 18.42 0.54 -4.85
C PHE A 46 17.03 0.62 -4.23
N ASP A 47 16.70 -0.31 -3.35
CA ASP A 47 15.44 -0.33 -2.64
C ASP A 47 15.68 -0.25 -1.12
N PHE A 48 15.38 0.89 -0.56
CA PHE A 48 15.46 1.17 0.86
C PHE A 48 14.08 1.29 1.51
N GLY A 49 13.03 0.96 0.77
CA GLY A 49 11.66 1.18 1.19
C GLY A 49 11.27 0.55 2.52
N ASP A 50 11.93 -0.52 2.94
CA ASP A 50 11.73 -1.25 4.19
C ASP A 50 12.80 -0.96 5.26
N SER A 51 13.74 -0.05 5.00
CA SER A 51 14.79 0.33 5.96
C SER A 51 14.29 1.38 6.94
N GLU A 52 14.61 1.17 8.21
CA GLU A 52 14.46 2.16 9.29
C GLU A 52 15.73 3.02 9.46
N ASP A 53 16.80 2.72 8.71
CA ASP A 53 18.06 3.42 8.80
C ASP A 53 17.98 4.85 8.23
N ASP A 54 18.90 5.69 8.69
CA ASP A 54 18.99 7.07 8.22
C ASP A 54 19.25 7.13 6.72
N ALA A 55 18.48 7.97 6.03
CA ALA A 55 18.53 8.09 4.57
C ALA A 55 19.91 8.51 4.06
N VAL A 56 20.61 9.39 4.80
CA VAL A 56 21.95 9.86 4.42
C VAL A 56 22.99 8.77 4.64
N GLU A 57 22.87 7.98 5.71
CA GLU A 57 23.73 6.83 5.96
C GLU A 57 23.60 5.79 4.85
N LEU A 58 22.36 5.48 4.43
CA LEU A 58 22.11 4.59 3.29
C LEU A 58 22.71 5.14 1.99
N ALA A 59 22.52 6.42 1.69
CA ALA A 59 23.12 7.04 0.50
C ALA A 59 24.65 6.94 0.50
N ALA A 60 25.28 7.12 1.66
CA ALA A 60 26.72 7.01 1.82
C ALA A 60 27.21 5.55 1.73
N LEU A 61 26.54 4.62 2.40
CA LEU A 61 26.90 3.21 2.42
C LEU A 61 26.89 2.61 1.01
N TYR A 62 25.90 2.95 0.22
CA TYR A 62 25.76 2.44 -1.15
C TYR A 62 26.42 3.33 -2.21
N GLY A 63 27.08 4.41 -1.82
CA GLY A 63 27.89 5.28 -2.70
C GLY A 63 27.05 5.92 -3.80
N LEU A 64 25.89 6.49 -3.47
CA LEU A 64 25.00 7.12 -4.46
C LEU A 64 25.63 8.34 -5.13
N ASP A 65 26.70 8.92 -4.57
CA ASP A 65 27.46 10.05 -5.14
C ASP A 65 28.38 9.65 -6.31
N ARG A 66 28.51 8.37 -6.65
CA ARG A 66 29.30 7.90 -7.81
C ARG A 66 28.56 7.99 -9.14
N PHE A 67 27.23 8.16 -9.13
CA PHE A 67 26.40 8.13 -10.32
C PHE A 67 26.30 9.53 -10.99
N ASP A 68 26.13 9.53 -12.33
CA ASP A 68 25.93 10.75 -13.12
C ASP A 68 24.46 11.19 -13.10
N VAL A 69 23.55 10.23 -12.97
CA VAL A 69 22.10 10.43 -12.86
C VAL A 69 21.59 9.62 -11.69
N VAL A 70 20.82 10.23 -10.79
CA VAL A 70 20.11 9.54 -9.73
C VAL A 70 18.62 9.89 -9.79
N GLY A 71 17.78 8.88 -10.03
CA GLY A 71 16.33 9.01 -10.09
C GLY A 71 15.67 8.41 -8.84
N PHE A 72 14.78 9.17 -8.20
CA PHE A 72 14.00 8.73 -7.05
C PHE A 72 12.52 8.56 -7.42
N SER A 73 11.91 7.43 -7.02
CA SER A 73 10.45 7.28 -7.05
C SER A 73 9.88 7.63 -5.68
N VAL A 74 9.08 8.69 -5.60
CA VAL A 74 8.63 9.21 -4.31
C VAL A 74 7.12 9.15 -4.14
N TYR A 75 6.74 8.67 -2.96
CA TYR A 75 5.44 8.80 -2.35
C TYR A 75 5.50 9.87 -1.25
N ASN A 76 4.37 10.26 -0.69
CA ASN A 76 4.35 11.25 0.39
C ASN A 76 5.23 10.81 1.58
N GLU A 77 5.18 9.53 1.93
CA GLU A 77 5.90 8.94 3.07
C GLU A 77 7.42 8.95 2.87
N SER A 78 7.88 8.72 1.64
CA SER A 78 9.31 8.61 1.32
C SER A 78 9.96 9.92 0.86
N PHE A 79 9.18 10.99 0.71
CA PHE A 79 9.64 12.24 0.13
C PHE A 79 10.79 12.89 0.91
N ARG A 80 10.68 12.96 2.24
CA ARG A 80 11.73 13.54 3.10
C ARG A 80 13.05 12.76 3.00
N ALA A 81 12.99 11.45 2.97
CA ALA A 81 14.17 10.60 2.79
C ALA A 81 14.83 10.85 1.42
N ALA A 82 14.03 10.95 0.35
CA ALA A 82 14.54 11.28 -0.98
C ALA A 82 15.25 12.64 -1.02
N VAL A 83 14.67 13.67 -0.40
CA VAL A 83 15.27 15.01 -0.32
C VAL A 83 16.58 14.97 0.45
N ALA A 84 16.65 14.32 1.60
CA ALA A 84 17.88 14.19 2.39
C ALA A 84 18.99 13.47 1.61
N MET A 85 18.68 12.38 0.90
CA MET A 85 19.62 11.71 0.00
C MET A 85 20.08 12.63 -1.13
N ALA A 86 19.16 13.37 -1.76
CA ALA A 86 19.46 14.31 -2.84
C ALA A 86 20.38 15.45 -2.40
N GLU A 87 20.17 16.03 -1.22
CA GLU A 87 21.04 17.05 -0.63
C GLU A 87 22.44 16.50 -0.37
N TRP A 88 22.53 15.30 0.20
CA TRP A 88 23.81 14.64 0.42
C TRP A 88 24.57 14.38 -0.88
N ILE A 89 23.90 13.86 -1.93
CA ILE A 89 24.50 13.64 -3.25
C ILE A 89 24.96 14.96 -3.85
N ARG A 90 24.12 16.00 -3.83
CA ARG A 90 24.42 17.32 -4.37
C ARG A 90 25.68 17.92 -3.73
N SER A 91 25.85 17.76 -2.42
CA SER A 91 27.01 18.27 -1.70
C SER A 91 28.33 17.62 -2.13
N ARG A 92 28.31 16.36 -2.58
CA ARG A 92 29.49 15.56 -2.97
C ARG A 92 29.73 15.55 -4.48
N ARG A 93 28.65 15.51 -5.26
CA ARG A 93 28.68 15.49 -6.72
C ARG A 93 27.82 16.61 -7.31
N PRO A 94 28.32 17.84 -7.36
CA PRO A 94 27.52 19.01 -7.78
C PRO A 94 26.95 18.90 -9.21
N ARG A 95 27.53 18.05 -10.07
CA ARG A 95 27.10 17.84 -11.47
C ARG A 95 26.17 16.64 -11.67
N CYS A 96 25.87 15.87 -10.64
CA CYS A 96 24.90 14.78 -10.74
C CYS A 96 23.53 15.33 -11.15
N LEU A 97 22.89 14.71 -12.13
CA LEU A 97 21.49 15.01 -12.47
C LEU A 97 20.57 14.28 -11.48
N ILE A 98 19.88 15.04 -10.64
CA ILE A 98 18.97 14.50 -9.62
C ILE A 98 17.54 14.66 -10.11
N VAL A 99 16.87 13.52 -10.28
CA VAL A 99 15.53 13.38 -10.87
C VAL A 99 14.58 12.85 -9.80
N LEU A 100 13.46 13.53 -9.58
CA LEU A 100 12.36 12.98 -8.81
C LEU A 100 11.19 12.62 -9.73
N GLY A 101 10.54 11.47 -9.45
CA GLY A 101 9.33 11.00 -10.12
C GLY A 101 8.41 10.30 -9.12
N GLY A 102 7.34 9.69 -9.63
CA GLY A 102 6.33 9.03 -8.81
C GLY A 102 5.12 9.91 -8.48
N PRO A 103 4.13 9.39 -7.75
CA PRO A 103 2.84 10.07 -7.53
C PRO A 103 2.98 11.42 -6.81
N HIS A 104 3.74 11.47 -5.73
CA HIS A 104 3.95 12.69 -4.97
C HIS A 104 4.68 13.76 -5.81
N ALA A 105 5.81 13.39 -6.43
CA ALA A 105 6.55 14.31 -7.27
C ALA A 105 5.70 14.85 -8.43
N THR A 106 4.85 14.02 -9.03
CA THR A 106 3.91 14.44 -10.07
C THR A 106 2.92 15.49 -9.56
N ALA A 107 2.39 15.31 -8.35
CA ALA A 107 1.39 16.21 -7.77
C ALA A 107 1.95 17.58 -7.41
N VAL A 108 3.18 17.65 -6.90
CA VAL A 108 3.77 18.86 -6.33
C VAL A 108 5.09 19.31 -7.01
N HIS A 109 5.25 19.00 -8.30
CA HIS A 109 6.47 19.22 -9.07
C HIS A 109 7.04 20.64 -8.99
N GLU A 110 6.18 21.66 -9.00
CA GLU A 110 6.61 23.04 -8.90
C GLU A 110 7.10 23.40 -7.49
N HIS A 111 6.40 22.93 -6.46
CA HIS A 111 6.81 23.12 -5.06
C HIS A 111 8.19 22.51 -4.81
N ILE A 112 8.41 21.27 -5.26
CA ILE A 112 9.70 20.58 -5.13
C ILE A 112 10.82 21.42 -5.71
N LEU A 113 10.68 21.88 -6.95
CA LEU A 113 11.73 22.64 -7.59
C LEU A 113 11.93 24.05 -7.02
N ARG A 114 10.92 24.68 -6.43
CA ARG A 114 11.09 25.96 -5.73
C ARG A 114 11.78 25.80 -4.38
N ARG A 115 11.43 24.76 -3.63
CA ARG A 115 11.88 24.59 -2.25
C ARG A 115 13.18 23.81 -2.11
N HIS A 116 13.43 22.84 -2.99
CA HIS A 116 14.56 21.91 -2.88
C HIS A 116 15.57 22.11 -4.03
N PRO A 117 16.58 23.00 -3.85
CA PRO A 117 17.57 23.30 -4.90
C PRO A 117 18.49 22.12 -5.24
N CYS A 118 18.49 21.05 -4.42
CA CYS A 118 19.21 19.81 -4.72
C CYS A 118 18.61 19.05 -5.90
N VAL A 119 17.32 19.25 -6.23
CA VAL A 119 16.60 18.57 -7.32
C VAL A 119 16.71 19.40 -8.60
N ASP A 120 17.06 18.77 -9.72
CA ASP A 120 17.19 19.42 -11.03
C ASP A 120 15.90 19.38 -11.84
N VAL A 121 15.24 18.23 -11.83
CA VAL A 121 14.08 17.94 -12.67
C VAL A 121 13.08 17.03 -11.98
N VAL A 122 11.80 17.26 -12.25
CA VAL A 122 10.73 16.34 -11.90
C VAL A 122 10.15 15.72 -13.16
N VAL A 123 10.12 14.38 -13.22
CA VAL A 123 9.43 13.59 -14.24
C VAL A 123 8.02 13.29 -13.75
N ARG A 124 7.03 13.77 -14.50
CA ARG A 124 5.62 13.63 -14.15
C ARG A 124 5.01 12.41 -14.82
N ARG A 125 4.12 11.71 -14.10
CA ARG A 125 3.35 10.54 -14.57
C ARG A 125 4.23 9.33 -14.91
N GLU A 126 4.11 8.78 -16.14
CA GLU A 126 4.92 7.63 -16.60
C GLU A 126 6.32 8.08 -17.00
N GLY A 127 7.33 7.36 -16.52
CA GLY A 127 8.72 7.79 -16.59
C GLY A 127 9.56 7.16 -17.68
N GLU A 128 9.12 6.08 -18.33
CA GLU A 128 9.94 5.26 -19.23
C GLU A 128 10.54 6.06 -20.39
N GLU A 129 9.71 6.72 -21.17
CA GLU A 129 10.17 7.51 -22.33
C GLU A 129 10.90 8.79 -21.90
N ALA A 130 10.40 9.48 -20.87
CA ALA A 130 11.02 10.70 -20.39
C ALA A 130 12.44 10.43 -19.84
N MET A 131 12.62 9.36 -19.09
CA MET A 131 13.94 8.96 -18.60
C MET A 131 14.88 8.53 -19.73
N LEU A 132 14.38 7.82 -20.75
CA LEU A 132 15.19 7.48 -21.91
C LEU A 132 15.68 8.73 -22.66
N GLU A 133 14.80 9.70 -22.89
CA GLU A 133 15.19 10.97 -23.50
C GLU A 133 16.21 11.73 -22.63
N LEU A 134 16.01 11.75 -21.31
CA LEU A 134 16.95 12.39 -20.35
C LEU A 134 18.35 11.80 -20.46
N VAL A 135 18.49 10.48 -20.37
CA VAL A 135 19.81 9.83 -20.38
C VAL A 135 20.47 9.88 -21.78
N SER A 136 19.67 9.97 -22.83
CA SER A 136 20.17 10.03 -24.21
C SER A 136 20.74 11.40 -24.58
N CYS A 137 20.33 12.48 -23.90
CA CYS A 137 20.74 13.84 -24.24
C CYS A 137 21.38 14.63 -23.10
N LEU A 138 21.99 13.94 -22.13
CA LEU A 138 22.59 14.55 -20.91
C LEU A 138 23.56 15.71 -21.19
N HIS A 139 24.23 15.70 -22.34
CA HIS A 139 25.19 16.74 -22.73
C HIS A 139 24.56 17.89 -23.52
N ASP A 140 23.28 17.79 -23.88
CA ASP A 140 22.55 18.81 -24.64
C ASP A 140 21.47 19.46 -23.76
N ARG A 141 21.83 20.52 -23.07
CA ARG A 141 20.93 21.20 -22.15
C ARG A 141 19.67 21.75 -22.81
N ALA A 142 19.73 22.15 -24.06
CA ALA A 142 18.57 22.65 -24.78
C ALA A 142 17.53 21.53 -25.03
N LYS A 143 18.01 20.34 -25.37
CA LYS A 143 17.15 19.17 -25.50
C LYS A 143 16.62 18.70 -24.16
N LEU A 144 17.47 18.62 -23.13
CA LEU A 144 17.07 18.21 -21.78
C LEU A 144 15.87 19.02 -21.27
N THR A 145 15.94 20.35 -21.40
CA THR A 145 14.90 21.25 -20.89
C THR A 145 13.63 21.28 -21.73
N ALA A 146 13.60 20.63 -22.89
CA ALA A 146 12.44 20.55 -23.79
C ALA A 146 11.68 19.21 -23.71
N ILE A 147 12.12 18.27 -22.86
CA ILE A 147 11.51 16.93 -22.74
C ILE A 147 10.10 17.03 -22.18
N ARG A 148 9.10 16.52 -22.92
CA ARG A 148 7.70 16.49 -22.47
C ARG A 148 7.55 15.65 -21.21
N GLY A 149 6.60 16.05 -20.34
CA GLY A 149 6.35 15.38 -19.07
C GLY A 149 7.35 15.73 -17.97
N THR A 150 8.21 16.73 -18.19
CA THR A 150 9.19 17.17 -17.20
C THR A 150 8.94 18.60 -16.73
N THR A 151 9.41 18.90 -15.53
CA THR A 151 9.49 20.27 -14.99
C THR A 151 10.92 20.53 -14.54
N TRP A 152 11.48 21.67 -14.95
CA TRP A 152 12.86 22.08 -14.69
C TRP A 152 12.95 23.40 -13.97
N ARG A 153 14.05 23.61 -13.28
CA ARG A 153 14.45 24.95 -12.86
C ARG A 153 14.99 25.71 -14.05
N ALA A 154 14.38 26.85 -14.38
CA ALA A 154 14.87 27.69 -15.45
C ALA A 154 16.32 28.16 -15.16
N PRO A 155 17.19 28.23 -16.18
CA PRO A 155 18.50 28.85 -16.00
C PRO A 155 18.32 30.27 -15.49
N SER A 156 19.08 30.67 -14.47
CA SER A 156 19.14 32.05 -14.05
C SER A 156 19.62 32.89 -15.25
N SER A 157 18.74 33.71 -15.84
CA SER A 157 19.14 34.71 -16.83
C SER A 157 20.06 35.71 -16.13
N GLY A 158 21.34 35.59 -16.42
CA GLY A 158 22.39 36.44 -15.83
C GLY A 158 22.30 37.88 -16.32
N SER A 159 21.28 38.64 -15.92
CA SER A 159 21.22 40.08 -15.96
C SER A 159 19.94 40.59 -15.30
N GLY A 160 19.94 40.69 -13.98
CA GLY A 160 18.86 41.29 -13.22
C GLY A 160 19.26 41.41 -11.76
N SER A 161 19.86 42.57 -11.39
CA SER A 161 20.05 42.97 -10.01
C SER A 161 18.70 43.29 -9.36
N GLY A 162 17.95 42.24 -9.00
CA GLY A 162 16.72 42.35 -8.23
C GLY A 162 16.96 41.75 -6.85
N SER A 163 17.12 42.63 -5.86
CA SER A 163 17.17 42.30 -4.44
C SER A 163 15.77 41.89 -3.95
N GLY A 164 15.35 40.68 -4.29
CA GLY A 164 14.16 40.03 -3.75
C GLY A 164 14.54 38.74 -3.06
N SER A 165 14.15 38.59 -1.81
CA SER A 165 14.44 37.47 -0.90
C SER A 165 13.77 36.13 -1.27
N ASP A 166 13.17 36.00 -2.45
CA ASP A 166 12.70 34.77 -3.03
C ASP A 166 13.64 34.37 -4.16
N GLY A 167 14.25 33.17 -4.09
CA GLY A 167 15.20 32.63 -5.07
C GLY A 167 14.58 32.48 -6.47
N GLY A 168 14.39 33.62 -7.16
CA GLY A 168 13.54 33.79 -8.34
C GLY A 168 14.15 33.29 -9.65
N GLY A 169 14.51 32.04 -9.75
CA GLY A 169 14.63 31.36 -11.04
C GLY A 169 13.24 30.83 -11.45
N GLY A 170 12.74 31.20 -12.64
CA GLY A 170 11.49 30.68 -13.18
C GLY A 170 11.54 29.15 -13.30
N LEU A 171 10.38 28.52 -13.39
CA LEU A 171 10.26 27.11 -13.73
C LEU A 171 9.90 26.95 -15.22
N LEU A 172 10.43 25.89 -15.82
CA LEU A 172 10.04 25.42 -17.14
C LEU A 172 9.12 24.20 -16.94
N VAL A 173 7.83 24.40 -17.07
CA VAL A 173 6.84 23.33 -17.00
C VAL A 173 6.52 22.93 -18.44
N ASN A 174 7.09 21.82 -18.88
CA ASN A 174 6.84 21.29 -20.22
C ASN A 174 5.44 20.67 -20.31
N GLU A 175 4.92 20.59 -21.54
CA GLU A 175 3.66 19.89 -21.78
C GLU A 175 3.69 18.47 -21.21
N ASP A 176 2.54 18.00 -20.74
CA ASP A 176 2.41 16.63 -20.30
C ASP A 176 2.68 15.65 -21.47
N ARG A 177 3.30 14.53 -21.12
CA ARG A 177 3.49 13.45 -22.08
C ARG A 177 2.21 12.62 -22.18
N ASP A 178 1.93 12.14 -23.38
CA ASP A 178 0.91 11.12 -23.58
C ASP A 178 1.32 9.81 -22.89
N PHE A 179 0.35 9.08 -22.41
CA PHE A 179 0.62 7.75 -21.86
C PHE A 179 1.05 6.77 -22.94
N VAL A 180 1.95 5.85 -22.59
CA VAL A 180 2.32 4.73 -23.46
C VAL A 180 1.04 4.00 -23.86
N PRO A 181 0.66 3.99 -25.16
CA PRO A 181 -0.64 3.48 -25.57
C PRO A 181 -0.72 1.95 -25.49
N ASP A 182 0.37 1.27 -25.79
CA ASP A 182 0.49 -0.18 -25.84
C ASP A 182 1.47 -0.66 -24.77
N LEU A 183 0.93 -1.25 -23.69
CA LEU A 183 1.73 -1.73 -22.57
C LEU A 183 2.53 -3.00 -22.89
N ASP A 184 2.22 -3.71 -23.96
CA ASP A 184 2.94 -4.92 -24.38
C ASP A 184 4.30 -4.62 -24.98
N GLN A 185 4.53 -3.38 -25.42
CA GLN A 185 5.84 -2.92 -25.89
C GLN A 185 6.82 -2.62 -24.74
N ILE A 186 6.33 -2.45 -23.51
CA ILE A 186 7.17 -2.25 -22.35
C ILE A 186 7.84 -3.59 -21.98
N PRO A 187 9.18 -3.63 -21.81
CA PRO A 187 9.87 -4.83 -21.36
C PRO A 187 9.36 -5.33 -20.02
N PHE A 188 9.55 -6.60 -19.71
CA PHE A 188 9.27 -7.13 -18.39
C PHE A 188 10.14 -6.43 -17.33
N PRO A 189 9.64 -6.23 -16.10
CA PRO A 189 10.36 -5.50 -15.05
C PRO A 189 11.43 -6.38 -14.39
N ASP A 190 12.38 -6.84 -15.18
CA ASP A 190 13.43 -7.81 -14.82
C ASP A 190 14.68 -7.13 -14.22
N ALA A 191 14.50 -5.95 -13.64
CA ALA A 191 15.58 -5.23 -13.01
C ALA A 191 15.86 -5.78 -11.60
N GLU A 192 17.15 -5.90 -11.28
CA GLU A 192 17.60 -6.27 -9.95
C GLU A 192 17.81 -5.01 -9.10
N PHE A 193 17.45 -5.12 -7.83
CA PHE A 193 17.65 -4.07 -6.84
C PHE A 193 18.58 -4.56 -5.73
N VAL A 194 19.48 -3.70 -5.31
CA VAL A 194 20.18 -3.87 -4.04
C VAL A 194 19.20 -3.44 -2.94
N SER A 195 18.73 -4.40 -2.18
CA SER A 195 17.86 -4.15 -1.01
C SER A 195 18.70 -4.25 0.26
N HIS A 196 18.49 -3.34 1.21
CA HIS A 196 19.24 -3.31 2.46
C HIS A 196 18.91 -4.52 3.36
N SER A 197 17.66 -4.90 3.44
CA SER A 197 17.15 -6.00 4.27
C SER A 197 16.93 -7.32 3.52
N GLY A 198 17.20 -7.32 2.19
CA GLY A 198 16.80 -8.43 1.32
C GLY A 198 15.31 -8.41 1.02
N TYR A 199 14.89 -9.07 -0.06
CA TYR A 199 13.48 -9.31 -0.29
C TYR A 199 13.11 -10.61 0.40
N PRO A 200 12.10 -10.63 1.28
CA PRO A 200 11.47 -11.88 1.61
C PRO A 200 10.90 -12.45 0.31
N ASP A 201 11.06 -13.76 0.12
CA ASP A 201 10.34 -14.43 -0.97
C ASP A 201 8.85 -14.06 -0.84
N LEU A 202 8.31 -13.43 -1.88
CA LEU A 202 6.89 -13.14 -1.90
C LEU A 202 6.16 -14.48 -1.83
N THR A 203 5.42 -14.66 -0.76
CA THR A 203 4.67 -15.89 -0.52
C THR A 203 3.20 -15.56 -0.29
N TYR A 204 2.36 -16.43 -0.80
CA TYR A 204 0.93 -16.46 -0.53
C TYR A 204 0.62 -17.71 0.28
N TYR A 205 -0.06 -17.55 1.41
CA TYR A 205 -0.56 -18.70 2.16
C TYR A 205 -1.88 -19.17 1.55
N ASP A 206 -1.87 -20.35 0.96
CA ASP A 206 -3.06 -20.98 0.40
C ASP A 206 -3.80 -21.72 1.53
N GLU A 207 -4.89 -21.14 2.04
CA GLU A 207 -5.68 -21.73 3.12
C GLU A 207 -6.32 -23.07 2.72
N VAL A 208 -6.62 -23.25 1.43
CA VAL A 208 -7.21 -24.50 0.91
C VAL A 208 -6.20 -25.65 0.94
N GLN A 209 -4.94 -25.36 0.64
CA GLN A 209 -3.84 -26.33 0.61
C GLN A 209 -3.04 -26.36 1.92
N GLY A 210 -3.26 -25.39 2.81
CA GLY A 210 -2.55 -25.30 4.09
C GLY A 210 -1.05 -25.09 3.97
N ARG A 211 -0.58 -24.40 2.90
CA ARG A 211 0.86 -24.17 2.66
C ARG A 211 1.15 -22.82 2.02
N LEU A 212 2.39 -22.38 2.18
CA LEU A 212 2.91 -21.22 1.47
C LEU A 212 3.22 -21.56 0.00
N LYS A 213 2.92 -20.64 -0.89
CA LYS A 213 3.23 -20.66 -2.32
C LYS A 213 4.15 -19.50 -2.65
N ALA A 214 5.11 -19.70 -3.55
CA ALA A 214 5.87 -18.60 -4.12
C ALA A 214 4.93 -17.71 -4.96
N ALA A 215 4.98 -16.41 -4.72
CA ALA A 215 4.10 -15.45 -5.37
C ALA A 215 4.89 -14.46 -6.23
N LEU A 216 4.33 -14.11 -7.39
CA LEU A 216 4.85 -13.08 -8.30
C LEU A 216 3.88 -11.92 -8.38
N THR A 217 4.39 -10.69 -8.25
CA THR A 217 3.59 -9.49 -8.52
C THR A 217 3.68 -9.11 -10.00
N ILE A 218 2.54 -8.96 -10.65
CA ILE A 218 2.44 -8.51 -12.05
C ILE A 218 1.54 -7.27 -12.12
N CYS A 219 1.99 -6.26 -12.87
CA CYS A 219 1.17 -5.10 -13.24
C CYS A 219 0.60 -5.34 -14.65
N SER A 220 -0.62 -5.84 -14.74
CA SER A 220 -1.25 -6.21 -16.00
C SER A 220 -2.05 -5.07 -16.63
N SER A 221 -2.33 -4.00 -15.89
CA SER A 221 -2.97 -2.79 -16.40
C SER A 221 -2.49 -1.56 -15.64
N ARG A 222 -2.63 -0.39 -16.25
CA ARG A 222 -2.26 0.89 -15.66
C ARG A 222 -3.43 1.85 -15.62
N SER A 223 -3.46 2.69 -14.60
CA SER A 223 -4.49 3.68 -14.30
C SER A 223 -5.84 3.07 -13.96
N CYS A 224 -6.75 3.91 -13.49
CA CYS A 224 -8.13 3.54 -13.14
C CYS A 224 -9.07 4.60 -13.74
N PRO A 225 -10.18 4.22 -14.40
CA PRO A 225 -11.07 5.18 -15.04
C PRO A 225 -11.95 5.96 -14.05
N TYR A 226 -11.95 5.58 -12.78
CA TYR A 226 -12.76 6.18 -11.73
C TYR A 226 -12.09 7.42 -11.12
N ASP A 227 -12.87 8.20 -10.38
CA ASP A 227 -12.52 9.50 -9.83
C ASP A 227 -12.66 9.60 -8.30
N CYS A 228 -12.44 8.49 -7.59
CA CYS A 228 -12.46 8.49 -6.14
C CYS A 228 -11.60 9.62 -5.57
N SER A 229 -12.21 10.52 -4.80
CA SER A 229 -11.60 11.79 -4.39
C SER A 229 -10.31 11.65 -3.55
N PHE A 230 -10.12 10.50 -2.92
CA PHE A 230 -8.98 10.19 -2.03
C PHE A 230 -7.82 9.47 -2.72
N CYS A 231 -8.04 8.97 -3.94
CA CYS A 231 -7.13 8.01 -4.56
C CYS A 231 -5.92 8.68 -5.22
N GLY A 232 -4.72 8.32 -4.79
CA GLY A 232 -3.46 8.80 -5.35
C GLY A 232 -3.23 8.41 -6.83
N VAL A 233 -3.94 7.41 -7.36
CA VAL A 233 -3.86 7.03 -8.79
C VAL A 233 -4.29 8.18 -9.70
N LEU A 234 -5.15 9.10 -9.23
CA LEU A 234 -5.57 10.28 -9.99
C LEU A 234 -4.40 11.17 -10.40
N THR A 235 -3.33 11.23 -9.59
CA THR A 235 -2.14 12.05 -9.88
C THR A 235 -1.38 11.55 -11.10
N ILE A 236 -1.38 10.23 -11.32
CA ILE A 236 -0.74 9.63 -12.49
C ILE A 236 -1.63 9.78 -13.73
N GLY A 237 -2.93 9.49 -13.60
CA GLY A 237 -3.91 9.68 -14.68
C GLY A 237 -5.01 8.63 -14.72
N ARG A 238 -6.03 8.90 -15.54
CA ARG A 238 -7.28 8.11 -15.60
C ARG A 238 -7.43 7.26 -16.88
N LYS A 239 -6.47 7.31 -17.79
CA LYS A 239 -6.53 6.55 -19.04
C LYS A 239 -6.15 5.10 -18.76
N TYR A 240 -7.17 4.26 -18.55
CA TYR A 240 -6.99 2.82 -18.38
C TYR A 240 -6.42 2.18 -19.65
N ARG A 241 -5.40 1.36 -19.49
CA ARG A 241 -4.78 0.53 -20.54
C ARG A 241 -4.38 -0.80 -19.91
N SER A 242 -4.43 -1.86 -20.70
CA SER A 242 -4.10 -3.20 -20.23
C SER A 242 -3.20 -3.93 -21.20
N ARG A 243 -2.52 -4.92 -20.72
CA ARG A 243 -1.76 -5.90 -21.50
C ARG A 243 -2.69 -7.00 -22.00
N GLU A 244 -2.31 -7.61 -23.11
CA GLU A 244 -2.95 -8.84 -23.60
C GLU A 244 -2.69 -10.01 -22.64
N ALA A 245 -3.59 -10.98 -22.63
CA ALA A 245 -3.51 -12.13 -21.72
C ALA A 245 -2.24 -12.95 -21.93
N GLU A 246 -1.85 -13.16 -23.18
CA GLU A 246 -0.64 -13.88 -23.59
C GLU A 246 0.62 -13.19 -23.07
N ARG A 247 0.61 -11.86 -22.98
CA ARG A 247 1.75 -11.10 -22.45
C ARG A 247 1.89 -11.25 -20.95
N VAL A 248 0.77 -11.38 -20.22
CA VAL A 248 0.77 -11.67 -18.78
C VAL A 248 1.35 -13.06 -18.50
N VAL A 249 0.94 -14.08 -19.29
CA VAL A 249 1.49 -15.43 -19.17
C VAL A 249 2.97 -15.46 -19.52
N ALA A 250 3.37 -14.78 -20.59
CA ALA A 250 4.78 -14.70 -20.97
C ALA A 250 5.67 -14.07 -19.88
N GLU A 251 5.14 -13.10 -19.11
CA GLU A 251 5.86 -12.50 -17.98
C GLU A 251 6.04 -13.51 -16.84
N LEU A 252 5.01 -14.26 -16.48
CA LEU A 252 5.11 -15.34 -15.47
C LEU A 252 6.17 -16.39 -15.87
N LEU A 253 6.11 -16.88 -17.10
CA LEU A 253 7.04 -17.89 -17.59
C LEU A 253 8.48 -17.37 -17.65
N HIS A 254 8.66 -16.11 -18.10
CA HIS A 254 9.96 -15.44 -18.09
C HIS A 254 10.59 -15.41 -16.70
N PHE A 255 9.82 -15.02 -15.68
CA PHE A 255 10.34 -14.94 -14.32
C PHE A 255 10.58 -16.32 -13.70
N ARG A 256 9.77 -17.33 -14.01
CA ARG A 256 10.06 -18.72 -13.62
C ARG A 256 11.40 -19.20 -14.16
N GLU A 257 11.66 -18.98 -15.46
CA GLU A 257 12.92 -19.33 -16.10
C GLU A 257 14.08 -18.51 -15.53
N ARG A 258 13.91 -17.21 -15.41
CA ARG A 258 14.96 -16.26 -14.97
C ARG A 258 15.41 -16.49 -13.53
N HIS A 259 14.47 -16.72 -12.62
CA HIS A 259 14.75 -16.87 -11.19
C HIS A 259 14.93 -18.32 -10.76
N GLY A 260 14.56 -19.29 -11.59
CA GLY A 260 14.53 -20.70 -11.21
C GLY A 260 13.52 -21.01 -10.09
N VAL A 261 12.49 -20.16 -9.95
CA VAL A 261 11.44 -20.26 -8.92
C VAL A 261 10.13 -20.62 -9.59
N ASP A 262 9.46 -21.65 -9.09
CA ASP A 262 8.12 -22.01 -9.53
C ASP A 262 7.08 -21.12 -8.81
N TYR A 263 6.74 -19.98 -9.43
CA TYR A 263 5.72 -19.09 -8.92
C TYR A 263 4.33 -19.70 -9.13
N GLU A 264 3.70 -20.08 -8.02
CA GLU A 264 2.39 -20.75 -8.00
C GLU A 264 1.22 -19.78 -7.77
N HIS A 265 1.52 -18.53 -7.42
CA HIS A 265 0.52 -17.49 -7.20
C HIS A 265 0.91 -16.18 -7.91
N VAL A 266 -0.05 -15.53 -8.57
CA VAL A 266 0.11 -14.22 -9.19
C VAL A 266 -0.73 -13.20 -8.43
N TYR A 267 -0.08 -12.18 -7.87
CA TYR A 267 -0.76 -11.01 -7.33
C TYR A 267 -0.77 -9.89 -8.38
N PHE A 268 -1.96 -9.49 -8.84
CA PHE A 268 -2.09 -8.36 -9.75
C PHE A 268 -2.12 -7.04 -8.97
N SER A 269 -1.03 -6.26 -9.08
CA SER A 269 -0.90 -4.93 -8.45
C SER A 269 -1.57 -3.80 -9.23
N ASP A 270 -2.53 -4.14 -10.06
CA ASP A 270 -3.31 -3.20 -10.87
C ASP A 270 -4.12 -2.27 -9.97
N ALA A 271 -4.22 -0.99 -10.32
CA ALA A 271 -5.07 -0.04 -9.58
C ALA A 271 -6.56 -0.46 -9.57
N ASN A 272 -6.99 -1.23 -10.55
CA ASN A 272 -8.30 -1.87 -10.63
C ASN A 272 -8.27 -2.93 -11.73
N PHE A 273 -8.02 -4.16 -11.37
CA PHE A 273 -7.90 -5.27 -12.33
C PHE A 273 -9.23 -5.55 -13.05
N PHE A 274 -10.35 -5.40 -12.35
CA PHE A 274 -11.68 -5.83 -12.80
C PHE A 274 -12.46 -4.74 -13.55
N VAL A 275 -11.76 -3.78 -14.17
CA VAL A 275 -12.40 -2.77 -15.05
C VAL A 275 -13.14 -3.45 -16.21
N SER A 276 -12.56 -4.50 -16.77
CA SER A 276 -13.16 -5.35 -17.81
C SER A 276 -13.27 -6.80 -17.32
N PRO A 277 -14.46 -7.28 -16.95
CA PRO A 277 -14.66 -8.67 -16.55
C PRO A 277 -14.29 -9.68 -17.65
N THR A 278 -14.54 -9.33 -18.93
CA THR A 278 -14.17 -10.18 -20.07
C THR A 278 -12.65 -10.39 -20.14
N ARG A 279 -11.88 -9.30 -20.08
CA ARG A 279 -10.41 -9.40 -20.04
C ARG A 279 -9.91 -10.17 -18.82
N ALA A 280 -10.53 -9.94 -17.64
CA ALA A 280 -10.15 -10.70 -16.44
C ALA A 280 -10.31 -12.21 -16.64
N LEU A 281 -11.37 -12.62 -17.33
CA LEU A 281 -11.59 -14.02 -17.70
C LEU A 281 -10.56 -14.51 -18.72
N GLU A 282 -10.24 -13.72 -19.76
CA GLU A 282 -9.21 -14.05 -20.75
C GLU A 282 -7.85 -14.29 -20.08
N VAL A 283 -7.44 -13.42 -19.15
CA VAL A 283 -6.20 -13.59 -18.39
C VAL A 283 -6.24 -14.85 -17.52
N ALA A 284 -7.37 -15.12 -16.85
CA ALA A 284 -7.52 -16.30 -16.01
C ALA A 284 -7.50 -17.61 -16.81
N GLU A 285 -8.14 -17.63 -18.00
CA GLU A 285 -8.11 -18.80 -18.90
C GLU A 285 -6.69 -19.03 -19.43
N ALA A 286 -5.98 -17.97 -19.87
CA ALA A 286 -4.62 -18.08 -20.36
C ALA A 286 -3.63 -18.57 -19.28
N LEU A 287 -3.76 -18.08 -18.05
CA LEU A 287 -2.95 -18.58 -16.92
C LEU A 287 -3.24 -20.05 -16.64
N TYR A 288 -4.52 -20.43 -16.64
CA TYR A 288 -4.93 -21.81 -16.39
C TYR A 288 -4.49 -22.77 -17.50
N GLU A 289 -4.51 -22.33 -18.77
CA GLU A 289 -4.02 -23.12 -19.91
C GLU A 289 -2.50 -23.32 -19.84
N ALA A 290 -1.76 -22.29 -19.39
CA ALA A 290 -0.31 -22.37 -19.21
C ALA A 290 0.06 -23.27 -18.03
N ASP A 291 -0.64 -23.16 -16.90
CA ASP A 291 -0.44 -23.98 -15.71
C ASP A 291 -1.71 -24.00 -14.83
N PRO A 292 -2.46 -25.12 -14.82
CA PRO A 292 -3.68 -25.26 -14.01
C PRO A 292 -3.47 -25.16 -12.47
N GLN A 293 -2.22 -25.20 -11.99
CA GLN A 293 -1.92 -25.07 -10.56
C GLN A 293 -1.73 -23.62 -10.14
N VAL A 294 -1.55 -22.70 -11.09
CA VAL A 294 -1.38 -21.26 -10.80
C VAL A 294 -2.67 -20.70 -10.23
N THR A 295 -2.53 -19.99 -9.14
CA THR A 295 -3.60 -19.23 -8.51
C THR A 295 -3.34 -17.74 -8.65
N PHE A 296 -4.36 -16.90 -8.47
CA PHE A 296 -4.18 -15.46 -8.55
C PHE A 296 -5.13 -14.69 -7.63
N SER A 297 -4.79 -13.41 -7.43
CA SER A 297 -5.56 -12.45 -6.66
C SER A 297 -5.36 -11.04 -7.21
N PHE A 298 -6.31 -10.13 -6.90
CA PHE A 298 -6.27 -8.76 -7.39
C PHE A 298 -7.10 -7.80 -6.53
N GLY A 299 -6.83 -6.49 -6.68
CA GLY A 299 -7.64 -5.42 -6.11
C GLY A 299 -8.71 -4.90 -7.08
N THR A 300 -9.91 -4.58 -6.56
CA THR A 300 -10.99 -4.00 -7.35
C THR A 300 -11.98 -3.17 -6.54
N ARG A 301 -12.76 -2.35 -7.24
CA ARG A 301 -13.89 -1.61 -6.68
C ARG A 301 -15.09 -2.53 -6.47
N VAL A 302 -15.81 -2.30 -5.38
CA VAL A 302 -16.98 -3.10 -4.99
C VAL A 302 -18.09 -3.16 -6.04
N ASN A 303 -18.34 -2.07 -6.77
CA ASN A 303 -19.39 -2.02 -7.79
C ASN A 303 -19.10 -2.91 -9.02
N GLN A 304 -17.85 -3.34 -9.22
CA GLN A 304 -17.49 -4.26 -10.30
C GLN A 304 -17.91 -5.70 -9.98
N ILE A 305 -17.96 -6.07 -8.72
CA ILE A 305 -18.32 -7.42 -8.27
C ILE A 305 -19.72 -7.80 -8.76
N LEU A 306 -20.71 -6.93 -8.55
CA LEU A 306 -22.07 -7.23 -8.97
C LEU A 306 -22.26 -7.20 -10.49
N LYS A 307 -21.47 -6.37 -11.21
CA LYS A 307 -21.49 -6.33 -12.68
C LYS A 307 -20.88 -7.56 -13.32
N ALA A 308 -20.01 -8.24 -12.60
CA ALA A 308 -19.29 -9.43 -13.05
C ALA A 308 -19.76 -10.71 -12.37
N ALA A 309 -20.96 -10.71 -11.80
CA ALA A 309 -21.49 -11.83 -11.02
C ALA A 309 -21.53 -13.17 -11.80
N ASP A 310 -21.74 -13.12 -13.10
CA ASP A 310 -21.75 -14.27 -14.02
C ASP A 310 -20.34 -14.79 -14.35
N VAL A 311 -19.31 -13.96 -14.25
CA VAL A 311 -17.91 -14.31 -14.54
C VAL A 311 -17.18 -14.87 -13.32
N LEU A 312 -17.53 -14.42 -12.12
CA LEU A 312 -16.86 -14.79 -10.87
C LEU A 312 -16.75 -16.31 -10.61
N PRO A 313 -17.81 -17.14 -10.84
CA PRO A 313 -17.68 -18.58 -10.67
C PRO A 313 -16.58 -19.18 -11.55
N ARG A 314 -16.50 -18.73 -12.80
CA ARG A 314 -15.47 -19.17 -13.75
C ARG A 314 -14.07 -18.75 -13.32
N LEU A 315 -13.91 -17.51 -12.86
CA LEU A 315 -12.61 -17.03 -12.34
C LEU A 315 -12.15 -17.89 -11.17
N LYS A 316 -13.07 -18.26 -10.26
CA LYS A 316 -12.74 -19.15 -9.13
C LYS A 316 -12.29 -20.53 -9.61
N GLU A 317 -12.96 -21.14 -10.59
CA GLU A 317 -12.55 -22.39 -11.22
C GLU A 317 -11.18 -22.30 -11.88
N ARG A 318 -10.78 -21.09 -12.34
CA ARG A 318 -9.50 -20.81 -12.99
C ARG A 318 -8.41 -20.30 -12.05
N GLY A 319 -8.62 -20.40 -10.74
CA GLY A 319 -7.55 -20.15 -9.76
C GLY A 319 -7.66 -18.85 -8.97
N LEU A 320 -8.74 -18.06 -9.12
CA LEU A 320 -8.97 -16.91 -8.24
C LEU A 320 -9.09 -17.37 -6.79
N ARG A 321 -8.31 -16.75 -5.90
CA ARG A 321 -8.32 -17.05 -4.46
C ARG A 321 -8.95 -15.93 -3.66
N PHE A 322 -8.38 -14.76 -3.67
CA PHE A 322 -8.92 -13.63 -2.92
C PHE A 322 -9.02 -12.36 -3.78
N ILE A 323 -9.85 -11.44 -3.31
CA ILE A 323 -10.03 -10.10 -3.89
C ILE A 323 -9.80 -9.07 -2.79
N GLU A 324 -8.88 -8.12 -3.04
CA GLU A 324 -8.83 -6.88 -2.28
C GLU A 324 -10.00 -6.00 -2.70
N LEU A 325 -10.93 -5.81 -1.78
CA LEU A 325 -12.21 -5.18 -2.09
C LEU A 325 -12.30 -3.80 -1.48
N GLY A 326 -12.25 -2.78 -2.34
CA GLY A 326 -12.42 -1.38 -1.95
C GLY A 326 -13.85 -1.09 -1.53
N ILE A 327 -14.18 -1.35 -0.27
CA ILE A 327 -15.43 -0.99 0.40
C ILE A 327 -15.41 0.45 0.86
N GLU A 328 -14.33 0.86 1.47
CA GLU A 328 -13.99 2.14 2.11
C GLU A 328 -14.88 2.46 3.32
N SER A 329 -16.20 2.45 3.18
CA SER A 329 -17.14 2.74 4.26
C SER A 329 -18.52 2.14 3.98
N ALA A 330 -19.31 1.98 5.04
CA ALA A 330 -20.73 1.67 4.96
C ALA A 330 -21.64 2.87 5.26
N SER A 331 -21.06 4.05 5.44
CA SER A 331 -21.82 5.31 5.59
C SER A 331 -21.98 5.99 4.25
N GLU A 332 -23.25 6.27 3.83
CA GLU A 332 -23.54 6.96 2.57
C GLU A 332 -22.88 8.35 2.51
N PRO A 333 -22.94 9.22 3.56
CA PRO A 333 -22.24 10.50 3.56
C PRO A 333 -20.71 10.38 3.39
N VAL A 334 -20.09 9.34 3.93
CA VAL A 334 -18.65 9.07 3.74
C VAL A 334 -18.39 8.66 2.29
N LEU A 335 -19.14 7.71 1.74
CA LEU A 335 -19.01 7.26 0.36
C LEU A 335 -19.19 8.38 -0.66
N GLU A 336 -20.10 9.34 -0.38
CA GLU A 336 -20.29 10.55 -1.19
C GLU A 336 -19.05 11.45 -1.15
N ARG A 337 -18.49 11.73 0.05
CA ARG A 337 -17.25 12.52 0.19
C ARG A 337 -16.07 11.88 -0.53
N LEU A 338 -15.98 10.54 -0.49
CA LEU A 338 -14.95 9.76 -1.16
C LEU A 338 -15.18 9.62 -2.68
N ALA A 339 -16.29 10.15 -3.22
CA ALA A 339 -16.69 9.99 -4.63
C ALA A 339 -16.68 8.53 -5.10
N LYS A 340 -17.13 7.61 -4.22
CA LYS A 340 -17.20 6.18 -4.57
C LYS A 340 -18.36 5.87 -5.52
N HIS A 341 -19.40 6.72 -5.56
CA HIS A 341 -20.60 6.56 -6.40
C HIS A 341 -21.25 5.18 -6.23
N VAL A 342 -21.28 4.70 -5.00
CA VAL A 342 -21.95 3.45 -4.61
C VAL A 342 -22.75 3.68 -3.34
N LYS A 343 -23.79 2.86 -3.14
CA LYS A 343 -24.58 2.85 -1.91
C LYS A 343 -24.13 1.74 -0.98
N PRO A 344 -24.34 1.85 0.34
CA PRO A 344 -23.97 0.82 1.32
C PRO A 344 -24.52 -0.57 0.99
N GLU A 345 -25.75 -0.65 0.43
CA GLU A 345 -26.36 -1.93 0.08
C GLU A 345 -25.60 -2.69 -1.01
N VAL A 346 -24.89 -1.97 -1.90
CA VAL A 346 -24.03 -2.55 -2.93
C VAL A 346 -22.84 -3.23 -2.26
N ASN A 347 -22.27 -2.63 -1.22
CA ASN A 347 -21.17 -3.20 -0.45
C ASN A 347 -21.59 -4.53 0.20
N VAL A 348 -22.74 -4.55 0.88
CA VAL A 348 -23.30 -5.76 1.51
C VAL A 348 -23.57 -6.84 0.47
N ALA A 349 -24.21 -6.48 -0.65
CA ALA A 349 -24.54 -7.44 -1.71
C ALA A 349 -23.30 -8.08 -2.35
N ALA A 350 -22.25 -7.27 -2.60
CA ALA A 350 -20.99 -7.76 -3.15
C ALA A 350 -20.27 -8.71 -2.20
N VAL A 351 -20.15 -8.36 -0.93
CA VAL A 351 -19.55 -9.24 0.10
C VAL A 351 -20.31 -10.56 0.20
N ARG A 352 -21.64 -10.51 0.27
CA ARG A 352 -22.47 -11.73 0.33
C ARG A 352 -22.31 -12.61 -0.91
N LEU A 353 -22.15 -12.01 -2.10
CA LEU A 353 -21.90 -12.74 -3.33
C LEU A 353 -20.57 -13.47 -3.28
N LEU A 354 -19.47 -12.78 -2.93
CA LEU A 354 -18.14 -13.37 -2.85
C LEU A 354 -18.09 -14.49 -1.80
N LYS A 355 -18.67 -14.26 -0.62
CA LYS A 355 -18.75 -15.30 0.43
C LYS A 355 -19.53 -16.53 -0.01
N ARG A 356 -20.67 -16.37 -0.72
CA ARG A 356 -21.41 -17.53 -1.29
C ARG A 356 -20.59 -18.31 -2.30
N LEU A 357 -19.74 -17.63 -3.07
CA LEU A 357 -18.83 -18.27 -4.02
C LEU A 357 -17.59 -18.86 -3.35
N GLY A 358 -17.38 -18.59 -2.05
CA GLY A 358 -16.18 -18.97 -1.30
C GLY A 358 -14.92 -18.32 -1.86
N ILE A 359 -15.01 -17.07 -2.33
CA ILE A 359 -13.88 -16.23 -2.70
C ILE A 359 -13.50 -15.41 -1.46
N GLU A 360 -12.26 -15.50 -1.06
CA GLU A 360 -11.74 -14.75 0.09
C GLU A 360 -11.73 -13.25 -0.20
N ILE A 361 -11.86 -12.44 0.84
CA ILE A 361 -11.92 -10.97 0.73
C ILE A 361 -10.88 -10.37 1.65
N SER A 362 -9.96 -9.58 1.08
CA SER A 362 -9.17 -8.62 1.80
C SER A 362 -9.93 -7.29 1.82
N LEU A 363 -10.15 -6.73 3.00
CA LEU A 363 -11.03 -5.58 3.19
C LEU A 363 -10.24 -4.27 3.18
N ASP A 364 -10.44 -3.44 2.13
CA ASP A 364 -10.00 -2.06 2.14
C ASP A 364 -11.07 -1.19 2.78
N PHE A 365 -10.73 -0.55 3.90
CA PHE A 365 -11.68 0.15 4.72
C PHE A 365 -11.12 1.44 5.32
N ILE A 366 -11.93 2.50 5.34
CA ILE A 366 -11.63 3.79 5.96
C ILE A 366 -12.65 4.01 7.08
N MET A 367 -12.29 3.64 8.30
CA MET A 367 -13.16 3.80 9.47
C MET A 367 -13.42 5.28 9.77
N LEU A 368 -12.40 6.12 9.63
CA LEU A 368 -12.40 7.51 10.03
C LEU A 368 -11.93 8.43 8.90
N ASP A 369 -12.65 9.51 8.68
CA ASP A 369 -12.20 10.68 7.91
C ASP A 369 -12.37 11.95 8.75
N PRO A 370 -11.77 13.09 8.37
CA PRO A 370 -11.86 14.31 9.18
C PRO A 370 -13.27 14.79 9.53
N ALA A 371 -14.28 14.48 8.71
CA ALA A 371 -15.67 14.88 8.93
C ALA A 371 -16.55 13.74 9.49
N THR A 372 -15.97 12.60 9.83
CA THR A 372 -16.69 11.46 10.41
C THR A 372 -17.51 11.84 11.63
N THR A 373 -18.71 11.27 11.73
CA THR A 373 -19.62 11.37 12.87
C THR A 373 -19.71 10.03 13.60
N LEU A 374 -20.24 10.03 14.84
CA LEU A 374 -20.52 8.78 15.56
C LEU A 374 -21.51 7.88 14.80
N ALA A 375 -22.46 8.47 14.06
CA ALA A 375 -23.39 7.73 13.23
C ALA A 375 -22.69 7.00 12.05
N ASP A 376 -21.65 7.61 11.46
CA ASP A 376 -20.86 6.98 10.41
C ASP A 376 -20.08 5.77 10.97
N ILE A 377 -19.49 5.92 12.16
CA ILE A 377 -18.80 4.81 12.85
C ILE A 377 -19.79 3.68 13.14
N ARG A 378 -21.01 4.02 13.61
CA ARG A 378 -22.06 3.01 13.87
C ARG A 378 -22.43 2.25 12.60
N ALA A 379 -22.65 2.93 11.49
CA ALA A 379 -22.96 2.30 10.21
C ALA A 379 -21.85 1.34 9.77
N ASN A 380 -20.58 1.75 9.97
CA ASN A 380 -19.43 0.91 9.69
C ASN A 380 -19.40 -0.36 10.58
N MET A 381 -19.65 -0.23 11.88
CA MET A 381 -19.69 -1.37 12.80
C MET A 381 -20.86 -2.33 12.50
N GLU A 382 -22.02 -1.80 12.13
CA GLU A 382 -23.17 -2.61 11.71
C GLU A 382 -22.86 -3.40 10.45
N PHE A 383 -22.22 -2.78 9.45
CA PHE A 383 -21.75 -3.45 8.24
C PHE A 383 -20.77 -4.60 8.55
N LEU A 384 -19.77 -4.37 9.39
CA LEU A 384 -18.80 -5.40 9.78
C LEU A 384 -19.50 -6.60 10.42
N ARG A 385 -20.52 -6.35 11.27
CA ARG A 385 -21.32 -7.41 11.90
C ARG A 385 -22.19 -8.15 10.88
N GLU A 386 -22.94 -7.41 10.04
CA GLU A 386 -23.85 -7.98 9.03
C GLU A 386 -23.12 -8.83 8.00
N THR A 387 -21.91 -8.43 7.64
CA THR A 387 -21.11 -9.10 6.61
C THR A 387 -20.17 -10.16 7.17
N GLY A 388 -20.05 -10.28 8.51
CA GLY A 388 -19.18 -11.24 9.18
C GLY A 388 -17.70 -10.86 9.14
N PHE A 389 -17.38 -9.58 8.93
CA PHE A 389 -16.03 -9.04 9.14
C PHE A 389 -15.77 -8.68 10.60
N TYR A 390 -16.75 -8.86 11.47
CA TYR A 390 -16.57 -8.72 12.90
C TYR A 390 -15.53 -9.69 13.47
N ASP A 391 -15.35 -10.83 12.81
CA ASP A 391 -14.35 -11.85 13.14
C ASP A 391 -13.06 -11.72 12.31
N TYR A 392 -12.95 -10.65 11.50
CA TYR A 392 -11.83 -10.46 10.60
C TYR A 392 -10.56 -10.05 11.35
N VAL A 393 -9.49 -10.79 11.12
CA VAL A 393 -8.14 -10.53 11.66
C VAL A 393 -7.19 -10.38 10.48
N PRO A 394 -6.30 -9.39 10.49
CA PRO A 394 -6.06 -8.38 11.53
C PRO A 394 -7.13 -7.29 11.58
N HIS A 395 -7.24 -6.62 12.73
CA HIS A 395 -8.27 -5.61 13.00
C HIS A 395 -7.93 -4.21 12.46
N ASP A 396 -7.05 -4.10 11.48
CA ASP A 396 -6.57 -2.82 10.94
C ASP A 396 -7.70 -1.92 10.44
N HIS A 397 -8.77 -2.52 9.92
CA HIS A 397 -9.96 -1.80 9.48
C HIS A 397 -10.61 -0.94 10.58
N LEU A 398 -10.46 -1.31 11.87
CA LEU A 398 -10.98 -0.53 13.00
C LEU A 398 -10.16 0.74 13.25
N TYR A 399 -8.89 0.72 12.90
CA TYR A 399 -7.93 1.79 13.19
C TYR A 399 -7.62 2.64 11.94
N SER A 400 -8.18 2.30 10.79
CA SER A 400 -7.88 2.97 9.54
C SER A 400 -8.47 4.38 9.50
N ALA A 401 -7.67 5.34 9.06
CA ALA A 401 -8.12 6.69 8.83
C ALA A 401 -7.67 7.18 7.46
N LEU A 402 -8.49 8.06 6.87
CA LEU A 402 -8.25 8.65 5.57
C LEU A 402 -6.91 9.39 5.53
N VAL A 403 -6.01 8.95 4.67
CA VAL A 403 -4.76 9.66 4.38
C VAL A 403 -5.00 10.73 3.32
N LEU A 404 -4.56 11.96 3.58
CA LEU A 404 -4.74 13.11 2.70
C LEU A 404 -3.53 13.27 1.77
N TYR A 405 -3.42 12.41 0.75
CA TYR A 405 -2.33 12.46 -0.21
C TYR A 405 -2.37 13.71 -1.08
N GLU A 406 -1.19 14.24 -1.42
CA GLU A 406 -1.04 15.37 -2.33
C GLU A 406 -1.65 15.07 -3.71
N GLY A 407 -2.23 16.11 -4.32
CA GLY A 407 -2.87 16.02 -5.63
C GLY A 407 -4.23 15.33 -5.62
N THR A 408 -4.77 14.97 -4.45
CA THR A 408 -6.10 14.37 -4.33
C THR A 408 -7.17 15.43 -4.06
N PRO A 409 -8.36 15.35 -4.72
CA PRO A 409 -9.46 16.29 -4.49
C PRO A 409 -9.92 16.38 -3.04
N ILE A 410 -9.83 15.27 -2.28
CA ILE A 410 -10.24 15.24 -0.87
C ILE A 410 -9.31 16.07 0.02
N ARG A 411 -8.01 16.09 -0.27
CA ARG A 411 -7.05 16.95 0.45
C ARG A 411 -7.39 18.42 0.26
N ASP A 412 -7.65 18.84 -0.99
CA ASP A 412 -8.07 20.21 -1.30
C ASP A 412 -9.41 20.56 -0.66
N PHE A 413 -10.34 19.61 -0.61
CA PHE A 413 -11.61 19.78 0.07
C PHE A 413 -11.40 20.10 1.56
N TYR A 414 -10.59 19.31 2.25
CA TYR A 414 -10.33 19.52 3.68
C TYR A 414 -9.45 20.73 3.95
N ALA A 415 -8.48 21.06 3.08
CA ALA A 415 -7.71 22.30 3.18
C ALA A 415 -8.63 23.53 3.21
N ARG A 416 -9.57 23.60 2.25
CA ARG A 416 -10.57 24.68 2.21
C ARG A 416 -11.52 24.66 3.40
N ARG A 417 -11.98 23.47 3.81
CA ARG A 417 -12.95 23.31 4.91
C ARG A 417 -12.38 23.73 6.26
N PHE A 418 -11.12 23.43 6.51
CA PHE A 418 -10.44 23.82 7.75
C PHE A 418 -9.77 25.20 7.68
N GLY A 419 -9.69 25.81 6.50
CA GLY A 419 -8.95 27.05 6.29
C GLY A 419 -7.45 26.90 6.53
N VAL A 420 -6.89 25.73 6.23
CA VAL A 420 -5.47 25.40 6.42
C VAL A 420 -4.77 25.22 5.08
N VAL A 421 -3.47 25.48 5.06
CA VAL A 421 -2.57 25.12 3.97
C VAL A 421 -1.73 23.95 4.47
N PHE A 422 -1.89 22.80 3.86
CA PHE A 422 -1.04 21.65 4.16
C PHE A 422 0.32 21.84 3.48
N ASP A 423 1.39 21.66 4.24
CA ASP A 423 2.75 21.68 3.67
C ASP A 423 2.93 20.46 2.76
N PRO A 424 3.29 20.60 1.47
CA PRO A 424 3.53 19.47 0.60
C PRO A 424 4.72 18.58 1.02
N ASP A 425 5.65 19.12 1.81
CA ASP A 425 6.76 18.33 2.36
C ASP A 425 6.33 17.41 3.50
N GLU A 426 5.08 17.52 3.95
CA GLU A 426 4.56 16.79 5.09
C GLU A 426 3.29 16.01 4.75
N LEU A 427 3.21 14.76 5.21
CA LEU A 427 1.97 14.02 5.21
C LEU A 427 1.21 14.34 6.51
N PRO A 428 0.06 15.02 6.45
CA PRO A 428 -0.70 15.31 7.66
C PRO A 428 -1.11 14.00 8.34
N SER A 429 -0.93 13.95 9.66
CA SER A 429 -1.44 12.80 10.41
C SER A 429 -2.97 12.70 10.24
N PRO A 430 -3.49 11.57 9.77
CA PRO A 430 -4.93 11.42 9.59
C PRO A 430 -5.73 11.44 10.89
N PHE A 431 -5.05 11.40 12.03
CA PHE A 431 -5.64 11.31 13.37
C PHE A 431 -5.72 12.64 14.13
N THR A 432 -5.34 13.76 13.52
CA THR A 432 -5.27 15.06 14.19
C THR A 432 -6.23 16.10 13.62
N LEU A 433 -7.07 15.72 12.67
CA LEU A 433 -7.89 16.65 11.88
C LEU A 433 -9.40 16.34 11.97
N PHE A 434 -9.90 15.80 13.07
CA PHE A 434 -11.33 15.55 13.21
C PHE A 434 -12.06 16.83 13.57
N GLU A 435 -13.16 17.12 12.85
CA GLU A 435 -14.03 18.27 13.13
C GLU A 435 -14.78 18.15 14.45
N ARG A 436 -15.03 16.91 14.88
CA ARG A 436 -15.83 16.59 16.06
C ARG A 436 -14.95 16.15 17.22
N PRO A 437 -14.96 16.89 18.34
CA PRO A 437 -14.15 16.54 19.50
C PRO A 437 -14.44 15.14 20.06
N GLU A 438 -15.68 14.66 19.96
CA GLU A 438 -16.05 13.30 20.38
C GLU A 438 -15.39 12.24 19.50
N VAL A 439 -15.26 12.47 18.19
CA VAL A 439 -14.57 11.56 17.26
C VAL A 439 -13.06 11.61 17.48
N GLN A 440 -12.49 12.79 17.76
CA GLN A 440 -11.08 12.91 18.12
C GLN A 440 -10.76 12.05 19.35
N ARG A 441 -11.54 12.22 20.44
CA ARG A 441 -11.34 11.42 21.66
C ARG A 441 -11.53 9.92 21.43
N PHE A 442 -12.55 9.54 20.65
CA PHE A 442 -12.77 8.15 20.24
C PHE A 442 -11.53 7.57 19.53
N SER A 443 -11.02 8.27 18.53
CA SER A 443 -9.82 7.89 17.78
C SER A 443 -8.59 7.77 18.68
N ASP A 444 -8.36 8.75 19.57
CA ASP A 444 -7.21 8.76 20.47
C ASP A 444 -7.23 7.58 21.44
N THR A 445 -8.41 7.25 21.99
CA THR A 445 -8.60 6.10 22.88
C THR A 445 -8.36 4.78 22.15
N LEU A 446 -8.91 4.66 20.96
CA LEU A 446 -8.77 3.44 20.15
C LEU A 446 -7.31 3.21 19.71
N ARG A 447 -6.59 4.27 19.37
CA ARG A 447 -5.15 4.21 19.06
C ARG A 447 -4.30 3.86 20.26
N ALA A 448 -4.63 4.40 21.44
CA ALA A 448 -3.94 4.03 22.69
C ALA A 448 -4.10 2.53 22.97
N PHE A 449 -5.32 2.00 22.78
CA PHE A 449 -5.57 0.55 22.90
C PHE A 449 -4.74 -0.25 21.89
N ARG A 450 -4.75 0.14 20.59
CA ARG A 450 -3.95 -0.52 19.57
C ARG A 450 -2.48 -0.61 19.97
N LYS A 451 -1.89 0.53 20.35
CA LYS A 451 -0.47 0.60 20.73
C LYS A 451 -0.13 -0.31 21.92
N GLN A 452 -1.03 -0.45 22.87
CA GLN A 452 -0.78 -1.19 24.11
C GLN A 452 -1.10 -2.68 23.99
N TRP A 453 -2.12 -3.05 23.20
CA TRP A 453 -2.73 -4.37 23.28
C TRP A 453 -2.74 -5.16 21.97
N GLN A 454 -2.77 -4.51 20.79
CA GLN A 454 -3.03 -5.20 19.52
C GLN A 454 -2.01 -6.31 19.24
N ASP A 455 -0.71 -6.02 19.33
CA ASP A 455 0.33 -7.02 19.06
C ASP A 455 0.26 -8.22 20.02
N ARG A 456 -0.15 -7.97 21.26
CA ARG A 456 -0.33 -9.01 22.27
C ARG A 456 -1.55 -9.88 21.97
N ILE A 457 -2.64 -9.27 21.53
CA ILE A 457 -3.85 -9.97 21.09
C ILE A 457 -3.53 -10.83 19.87
N ASP A 458 -2.94 -10.26 18.84
CA ASP A 458 -2.61 -10.95 17.58
C ASP A 458 -1.65 -12.12 17.82
N GLY A 459 -0.65 -11.92 18.70
CA GLY A 459 0.27 -12.98 19.09
C GLY A 459 -0.42 -14.13 19.84
N ALA A 460 -1.34 -13.81 20.76
CA ALA A 460 -2.09 -14.83 21.49
C ALA A 460 -3.11 -15.55 20.60
N LEU A 461 -3.76 -14.83 19.67
CA LEU A 461 -4.66 -15.41 18.68
C LEU A 461 -3.93 -16.42 17.79
N ALA A 462 -2.81 -16.03 17.19
CA ALA A 462 -2.02 -16.91 16.33
C ALA A 462 -1.58 -18.20 17.06
N GLN A 463 -1.11 -18.08 18.31
CA GLN A 463 -0.74 -19.23 19.13
C GLN A 463 -1.94 -20.11 19.50
N GLY A 464 -3.06 -19.50 19.86
CA GLY A 464 -4.28 -20.22 20.23
C GLY A 464 -4.90 -20.99 19.05
N GLU A 465 -4.92 -20.39 17.86
CA GLU A 465 -5.40 -21.00 16.63
C GLU A 465 -4.53 -22.19 16.20
N LEU A 466 -3.19 -22.04 16.25
CA LEU A 466 -2.27 -23.15 16.00
C LEU A 466 -2.48 -24.31 16.99
N ALA A 467 -2.66 -24.00 18.28
CA ALA A 467 -2.95 -25.01 19.28
C ALA A 467 -4.29 -25.72 19.03
N LEU A 468 -5.33 -24.98 18.67
CA LEU A 468 -6.64 -25.57 18.32
C LEU A 468 -6.56 -26.48 17.07
N ALA A 469 -5.83 -26.07 16.05
CA ALA A 469 -5.63 -26.86 14.84
C ALA A 469 -4.90 -28.17 15.12
N SER A 470 -3.95 -28.19 16.07
CA SER A 470 -3.20 -29.40 16.42
C SER A 470 -3.96 -30.40 17.26
N ILE A 471 -4.95 -29.92 18.03
CA ILE A 471 -5.76 -30.76 18.94
C ILE A 471 -6.81 -31.58 18.19
N GLY A 472 -7.03 -31.30 16.89
CA GLY A 472 -8.21 -31.74 16.13
C GLY A 472 -8.37 -33.23 15.87
N ASP A 473 -7.30 -34.08 15.86
CA ASP A 473 -7.46 -35.42 15.29
C ASP A 473 -6.99 -36.62 16.14
N ASP A 474 -6.13 -36.50 17.15
CA ASP A 474 -5.42 -37.67 17.67
C ASP A 474 -5.82 -38.19 19.07
N GLY A 475 -6.77 -37.58 19.74
CA GLY A 475 -7.27 -38.09 21.04
C GLY A 475 -6.25 -38.08 22.19
N LEU A 476 -5.04 -37.53 21.98
CA LEU A 476 -3.92 -37.47 22.94
C LEU A 476 -3.76 -36.09 23.59
N SER A 477 -4.72 -35.20 23.41
CA SER A 477 -4.66 -33.80 23.76
C SER A 477 -5.28 -33.46 25.12
N PRO A 478 -4.97 -32.30 25.68
CA PRO A 478 -5.56 -31.83 26.94
C PRO A 478 -7.07 -32.02 26.91
N GLY A 479 -7.64 -32.45 28.02
CA GLY A 479 -9.03 -32.90 28.12
C GLY A 479 -10.05 -31.94 27.46
N ARG A 480 -11.20 -32.44 27.04
CA ARG A 480 -12.27 -31.69 26.36
C ARG A 480 -12.58 -30.32 26.98
N ALA A 481 -12.43 -30.19 28.29
CA ALA A 481 -12.63 -28.94 29.01
C ALA A 481 -11.55 -27.88 28.65
N THR A 482 -10.29 -28.28 28.48
CA THR A 482 -9.19 -27.38 28.08
C THR A 482 -9.37 -26.92 26.64
N HIS A 483 -9.75 -27.83 25.73
CA HIS A 483 -10.04 -27.49 24.33
C HIS A 483 -11.20 -26.50 24.21
N ALA A 484 -12.34 -26.78 24.86
CA ALA A 484 -13.50 -25.89 24.85
C ALA A 484 -13.15 -24.51 25.46
N ARG A 485 -12.32 -24.49 26.50
CA ARG A 485 -11.86 -23.24 27.10
C ARG A 485 -10.98 -22.45 26.16
N LEU A 486 -10.01 -23.08 25.51
CA LEU A 486 -9.15 -22.43 24.53
C LEU A 486 -9.96 -21.86 23.36
N GLN A 487 -10.97 -22.58 22.87
CA GLN A 487 -11.88 -22.05 21.84
C GLN A 487 -12.58 -20.76 22.29
N LEU A 488 -13.10 -20.74 23.52
CA LEU A 488 -13.74 -19.54 24.09
C LEU A 488 -12.76 -18.39 24.25
N ASP A 489 -11.53 -18.67 24.67
CA ASP A 489 -10.48 -17.66 24.85
C ASP A 489 -10.07 -17.04 23.50
N VAL A 490 -9.86 -17.85 22.47
CA VAL A 490 -9.56 -17.40 21.09
C VAL A 490 -10.69 -16.53 20.54
N VAL A 491 -11.94 -16.96 20.68
CA VAL A 491 -13.12 -16.16 20.26
C VAL A 491 -13.18 -14.84 21.01
N SER A 492 -12.94 -14.86 22.33
CA SER A 492 -12.96 -13.64 23.15
C SER A 492 -11.86 -12.65 22.75
N LEU A 493 -10.64 -13.14 22.48
CA LEU A 493 -9.52 -12.30 21.99
C LEU A 493 -9.83 -11.70 20.62
N ARG A 494 -10.37 -12.49 19.70
CA ARG A 494 -10.76 -12.05 18.36
C ARG A 494 -11.79 -10.93 18.39
N HIS A 495 -12.73 -10.97 19.33
CA HIS A 495 -13.79 -9.98 19.45
C HIS A 495 -13.41 -8.76 20.30
N ALA A 496 -12.34 -8.82 21.09
CA ALA A 496 -12.02 -7.76 22.05
C ALA A 496 -11.88 -6.36 21.42
N PRO A 497 -11.19 -6.16 20.27
CA PRO A 497 -11.09 -4.84 19.65
C PRO A 497 -12.44 -4.30 19.19
N ASN A 498 -13.30 -5.14 18.63
CA ASN A 498 -14.65 -4.75 18.18
C ASN A 498 -15.56 -4.40 19.35
N LEU A 499 -15.55 -5.21 20.42
CA LEU A 499 -16.33 -4.94 21.65
C LEU A 499 -15.90 -3.62 22.30
N LEU A 500 -14.59 -3.34 22.30
CA LEU A 500 -14.10 -2.04 22.78
C LEU A 500 -14.63 -0.90 21.91
N THR A 501 -14.51 -1.02 20.58
CA THR A 501 -14.98 -0.01 19.62
C THR A 501 -16.46 0.30 19.82
N GLU A 502 -17.30 -0.74 19.96
CA GLU A 502 -18.73 -0.59 20.25
C GLU A 502 -19.02 0.08 21.59
N ARG A 503 -18.25 -0.29 22.61
CA ARG A 503 -18.41 0.31 23.94
C ARG A 503 -18.03 1.79 23.93
N LEU A 504 -16.90 2.14 23.31
CA LEU A 504 -16.48 3.54 23.17
C LEU A 504 -17.50 4.35 22.37
N LEU A 505 -18.07 3.75 21.33
CA LEU A 505 -19.11 4.40 20.53
C LEU A 505 -20.38 4.66 21.37
N ALA A 506 -20.85 3.68 22.12
CA ALA A 506 -22.02 3.83 22.98
C ALA A 506 -21.80 4.87 24.10
N ASP A 507 -20.62 4.89 24.70
CA ASP A 507 -20.27 5.87 25.73
C ASP A 507 -20.18 7.29 25.15
N ALA A 508 -19.60 7.45 23.94
CA ALA A 508 -19.54 8.74 23.25
C ALA A 508 -20.92 9.27 22.87
N GLU A 509 -21.83 8.43 22.39
CA GLU A 509 -23.21 8.78 22.04
C GLU A 509 -24.04 9.16 23.28
N ALA A 510 -23.79 8.53 24.42
CA ALA A 510 -24.41 8.85 25.69
C ALA A 510 -23.83 10.12 26.35
N GLY A 511 -22.80 10.73 25.74
CA GLY A 511 -22.13 11.91 26.28
C GLY A 511 -21.20 11.63 27.46
N PHE A 512 -20.87 10.36 27.71
CA PHE A 512 -19.89 10.02 28.76
C PHE A 512 -18.48 10.44 28.35
N PRO A 513 -17.63 10.86 29.29
CA PRO A 513 -16.23 11.12 28.99
C PRO A 513 -15.57 9.83 28.52
N LEU A 514 -14.93 9.88 27.34
CA LEU A 514 -14.13 8.76 26.85
C LEU A 514 -12.90 8.57 27.74
N LEU A 515 -12.54 7.33 27.94
CA LEU A 515 -11.60 6.89 28.95
C LEU A 515 -10.16 7.33 28.65
N ASP A 516 -9.47 7.82 29.64
CA ASP A 516 -8.00 7.88 29.64
C ASP A 516 -7.39 6.46 29.76
N ALA A 517 -6.08 6.35 29.72
CA ALA A 517 -5.40 5.05 29.78
C ALA A 517 -5.79 4.22 31.02
N GLY A 518 -6.03 4.85 32.17
CA GLY A 518 -6.46 4.16 33.39
C GLY A 518 -7.91 3.67 33.33
N GLY A 519 -8.78 4.44 32.67
CA GLY A 519 -10.16 4.01 32.40
C GLY A 519 -10.24 2.86 31.43
N LEU A 520 -9.31 2.80 30.47
CA LEU A 520 -9.17 1.70 29.53
C LEU A 520 -8.84 0.40 30.28
N GLU A 521 -7.90 0.41 31.19
CA GLU A 521 -7.57 -0.74 32.04
C GLU A 521 -8.77 -1.22 32.90
N ALA A 522 -9.60 -0.29 33.36
CA ALA A 522 -10.81 -0.64 34.10
C ALA A 522 -11.92 -1.24 33.22
N LEU A 523 -11.91 -0.95 31.93
CA LEU A 523 -12.87 -1.49 30.95
C LEU A 523 -12.51 -2.90 30.47
N LEU A 524 -11.21 -3.19 30.34
CA LEU A 524 -10.70 -4.45 29.78
C LEU A 524 -11.23 -5.72 30.48
N PRO A 525 -11.44 -5.77 31.81
CA PRO A 525 -12.06 -6.91 32.50
C PRO A 525 -13.50 -7.20 32.07
N ARG A 526 -14.15 -6.24 31.39
CA ARG A 526 -15.56 -6.33 30.99
C ARG A 526 -15.76 -6.70 29.54
N LEU A 527 -14.69 -6.83 28.76
CA LEU A 527 -14.72 -7.13 27.33
C LEU A 527 -14.75 -8.64 27.03
N GLY A 528 -14.43 -9.51 27.99
CA GLY A 528 -14.47 -10.97 27.79
C GLY A 528 -15.82 -11.60 28.16
N HIS A 529 -16.14 -12.74 27.58
CA HIS A 529 -17.37 -13.50 27.86
C HIS A 529 -17.53 -13.88 29.35
N ASP A 530 -16.42 -14.07 30.07
CA ASP A 530 -16.40 -14.53 31.49
C ASP A 530 -15.96 -13.43 32.46
N ARG A 531 -15.95 -12.15 32.06
CA ARG A 531 -15.39 -11.06 32.86
C ARG A 531 -13.91 -11.26 33.23
N VAL A 532 -13.17 -12.05 32.45
CA VAL A 532 -11.73 -12.25 32.61
C VAL A 532 -11.01 -11.03 32.08
N PRO A 533 -10.05 -10.45 32.80
CA PRO A 533 -9.23 -9.37 32.30
C PRO A 533 -8.52 -9.75 30.98
N LEU A 534 -8.43 -8.82 30.03
CA LEU A 534 -7.80 -9.08 28.74
C LEU A 534 -6.36 -9.59 28.90
N HIS A 535 -5.61 -9.05 29.87
CA HIS A 535 -4.28 -9.53 30.20
C HIS A 535 -4.26 -11.02 30.57
N ASP A 536 -5.16 -11.45 31.47
CA ASP A 536 -5.24 -12.83 31.93
C ASP A 536 -5.70 -13.77 30.79
N LEU A 537 -6.54 -13.25 29.89
CA LEU A 537 -7.00 -13.98 28.69
C LEU A 537 -5.83 -14.25 27.73
N ILE A 538 -4.99 -13.23 27.46
CA ILE A 538 -3.79 -13.33 26.65
C ILE A 538 -2.81 -14.34 27.23
N GLU A 539 -2.49 -14.19 28.53
CA GLU A 539 -1.54 -15.06 29.21
C GLU A 539 -2.01 -16.52 29.27
N ARG A 540 -3.30 -16.73 29.52
CA ARG A 540 -3.89 -18.08 29.56
C ARG A 540 -3.86 -18.74 28.19
N THR A 541 -4.25 -18.02 27.13
CA THR A 541 -4.21 -18.55 25.75
C THR A 541 -2.79 -18.93 25.37
N GLY A 542 -1.82 -18.07 25.64
CA GLY A 542 -0.40 -18.35 25.40
C GLY A 542 0.15 -19.51 26.25
N ALA A 543 -0.32 -19.68 27.51
CA ALA A 543 0.09 -20.79 28.36
C ALA A 543 -0.37 -22.14 27.79
N VAL A 544 -1.64 -22.26 27.39
CA VAL A 544 -2.19 -23.47 26.78
C VAL A 544 -1.48 -23.79 25.45
N ALA A 545 -1.17 -22.79 24.64
CA ALA A 545 -0.42 -22.99 23.39
C ALA A 545 1.00 -23.49 23.66
N ARG A 546 1.70 -22.97 24.67
CA ARG A 546 3.03 -23.46 25.09
C ARG A 546 3.00 -24.89 25.59
N GLU A 547 2.00 -25.28 26.38
CA GLU A 547 1.81 -26.64 26.86
C GLU A 547 1.54 -27.62 25.70
N ALA A 548 0.88 -27.15 24.64
CA ALA A 548 0.66 -27.90 23.42
C ALA A 548 1.91 -27.93 22.48
N GLY A 549 3.04 -27.37 22.87
CA GLY A 549 4.29 -27.40 22.11
C GLY A 549 4.48 -26.25 21.10
N PHE A 550 3.60 -25.26 21.11
CA PHE A 550 3.65 -24.07 20.23
C PHE A 550 4.27 -22.85 20.93
N ALA A 551 5.42 -23.03 21.56
CA ALA A 551 6.22 -21.91 22.02
C ALA A 551 6.73 -21.13 20.81
N ARG A 552 6.49 -19.81 20.77
CA ARG A 552 7.05 -18.95 19.74
C ARG A 552 8.57 -19.05 19.78
N ALA A 553 9.19 -19.53 18.68
CA ALA A 553 10.60 -19.22 18.46
C ALA A 553 10.73 -17.69 18.30
N PRO A 554 11.71 -17.02 18.90
CA PRO A 554 11.95 -15.60 18.64
C PRO A 554 12.11 -15.39 17.15
N GLY A 555 11.20 -14.65 16.50
CA GLY A 555 11.24 -14.36 15.06
C GLY A 555 10.30 -15.14 14.15
N ALA A 556 9.41 -16.02 14.67
CA ALA A 556 8.38 -16.65 13.83
C ALA A 556 7.20 -15.70 13.61
N VAL A 557 7.07 -15.24 12.40
CA VAL A 557 5.97 -14.40 11.89
C VAL A 557 4.69 -15.25 11.82
N GLY A 558 3.58 -14.78 12.41
CA GLY A 558 2.26 -15.37 12.21
C GLY A 558 1.86 -15.28 10.72
N PRO A 559 0.81 -15.99 10.28
CA PRO A 559 0.40 -16.05 8.88
C PRO A 559 0.08 -14.67 8.24
N HIS A 560 0.06 -13.62 9.03
CA HIS A 560 -0.14 -12.22 8.61
C HIS A 560 1.03 -11.29 9.00
N GLY A 561 2.26 -11.82 9.05
CA GLY A 561 3.53 -11.08 9.02
C GLY A 561 3.56 -9.73 9.71
N ARG A 562 3.47 -9.69 11.07
CA ARG A 562 3.86 -8.53 11.88
C ARG A 562 4.85 -8.99 12.95
N ASP A 563 6.07 -8.63 12.84
CA ASP A 563 7.05 -8.27 13.86
C ASP A 563 7.59 -6.91 13.54
#